data_d25c57b0340024c2dfe604eb8317fb1c
#
_entry.id   d25c57b0340024c2dfe604eb8317fb1c
#
_cell.length_a   1.000
_cell.length_b   1.000
_cell.length_c   1.000
_cell.angle_alpha   90.00
_cell.angle_beta   90.00
_cell.angle_gamma   90.00
#
_symmetry.space_group_name_H-M   'P 1'
#
loop_
_entity.id
_entity.type
_entity.pdbx_description
1 polymer ?
#
loop_
_entity_poly.entity_id
_entity_poly.type
_entity_poly.pdbx_seq_one_letter_code
_entity_poly.pdbx_strand_id
1 'polypeptide(L)'
;MILVTGGSGLLGTELITQLLAQNKKVTAIYNKTALPNFNSPLLTTFKCDILDVVGLQEVMQQGIKQIYHCAALVSFNPKRKKDLFKINIEGTANIVNAGLDAGVTKLVHVSSVAALGLLKENEPINETIAWTEQANYSNYGESKYLGELEVWRGIGEGLSAVMVNPTIILGAGDWDGGSSKIFKSVYDEFPWYSDGINGFVDVRDVATIMIQLMDSDITAERFIISAENKSYQDIFTLIANAFHKKVPAKKVTPFLAKIVWRLEAFKSRFTGQEPLLTKETAASALAKTYFDNSKLIKYLPQFTYRSIQQTIIQTVGVFQQKLNNH
;
A
#
# COMPACT_ATOMS: atom_id res chain seq x y z
N MET A 1 17.45 -15.63 7.84
CA MET A 1 15.98 -15.71 7.92
C MET A 1 15.39 -14.39 7.45
N ILE A 2 14.15 -14.37 6.95
CA ILE A 2 13.46 -13.18 6.40
C ILE A 2 12.41 -12.73 7.40
N LEU A 3 12.38 -11.43 7.73
CA LEU A 3 11.29 -10.82 8.50
C LEU A 3 10.31 -10.11 7.55
N VAL A 4 9.00 -10.35 7.73
CA VAL A 4 7.93 -9.59 7.09
C VAL A 4 7.10 -8.91 8.18
N THR A 5 7.08 -7.59 8.19
CA THR A 5 6.15 -6.83 9.03
C THR A 5 4.86 -6.54 8.26
N GLY A 6 3.73 -6.39 8.97
CA GLY A 6 2.44 -6.17 8.31
C GLY A 6 1.95 -7.38 7.52
N GLY A 7 2.33 -8.59 7.93
CA GLY A 7 2.01 -9.85 7.26
C GLY A 7 0.53 -10.17 7.11
N SER A 8 -0.36 -9.55 7.91
CA SER A 8 -1.81 -9.72 7.82
C SER A 8 -2.49 -8.78 6.80
N GLY A 9 -1.77 -7.79 6.26
CA GLY A 9 -2.28 -6.89 5.23
C GLY A 9 -2.27 -7.51 3.83
N LEU A 10 -2.96 -6.88 2.88
CA LEU A 10 -3.06 -7.34 1.49
C LEU A 10 -1.68 -7.67 0.89
N LEU A 11 -0.75 -6.72 0.93
CA LEU A 11 0.59 -6.91 0.35
C LEU A 11 1.46 -7.88 1.16
N GLY A 12 1.42 -7.78 2.50
CA GLY A 12 2.21 -8.68 3.35
C GLY A 12 1.80 -10.15 3.22
N THR A 13 0.50 -10.42 3.10
CA THR A 13 -0.04 -11.77 2.84
C THR A 13 0.44 -12.32 1.50
N GLU A 14 0.35 -11.52 0.43
CA GLU A 14 0.81 -11.93 -0.89
C GLU A 14 2.32 -12.17 -0.92
N LEU A 15 3.09 -11.29 -0.29
CA LEU A 15 4.55 -11.42 -0.20
C LEU A 15 4.95 -12.71 0.53
N ILE A 16 4.32 -13.01 1.68
CA ILE A 16 4.55 -14.27 2.41
C ILE A 16 4.21 -15.46 1.52
N THR A 17 3.09 -15.42 0.79
CA THR A 17 2.69 -16.49 -0.14
C THR A 17 3.79 -16.77 -1.17
N GLN A 18 4.32 -15.72 -1.81
CA GLN A 18 5.37 -15.88 -2.83
C GLN A 18 6.70 -16.35 -2.23
N LEU A 19 7.08 -15.86 -1.05
CA LEU A 19 8.30 -16.29 -0.35
C LEU A 19 8.24 -17.77 0.04
N LEU A 20 7.10 -18.22 0.57
CA LEU A 20 6.89 -19.63 0.92
C LEU A 20 6.88 -20.54 -0.31
N ALA A 21 6.30 -20.09 -1.43
CA ALA A 21 6.34 -20.81 -2.71
C ALA A 21 7.77 -20.97 -3.25
N GLN A 22 8.70 -20.07 -2.87
CA GLN A 22 10.14 -20.16 -3.17
C GLN A 22 10.94 -20.93 -2.10
N ASN A 23 10.28 -21.64 -1.19
CA ASN A 23 10.90 -22.37 -0.08
C ASN A 23 11.76 -21.50 0.85
N LYS A 24 11.44 -20.20 0.97
CA LYS A 24 12.14 -19.30 1.91
C LYS A 24 11.57 -19.45 3.32
N LYS A 25 12.44 -19.42 4.33
CA LYS A 25 12.03 -19.37 5.74
C LYS A 25 11.64 -17.94 6.12
N VAL A 26 10.42 -17.76 6.57
CA VAL A 26 9.82 -16.46 6.86
C VAL A 26 9.44 -16.37 8.34
N THR A 27 9.81 -15.28 8.99
CA THR A 27 9.26 -14.81 10.24
C THR A 27 8.32 -13.66 9.93
N ALA A 28 7.06 -13.75 10.33
CA ALA A 28 6.09 -12.67 10.11
C ALA A 28 5.58 -12.13 11.43
N ILE A 29 5.55 -10.80 11.57
CA ILE A 29 4.96 -10.15 12.74
C ILE A 29 3.61 -9.52 12.43
N TYR A 30 2.71 -9.56 13.41
CA TYR A 30 1.40 -8.94 13.36
C TYR A 30 1.07 -8.30 14.72
N ASN A 31 0.21 -7.28 14.70
CA ASN A 31 -0.25 -6.62 15.93
C ASN A 31 -1.65 -7.13 16.34
N LYS A 32 -2.71 -6.54 15.76
CA LYS A 32 -4.11 -6.80 16.15
C LYS A 32 -4.76 -7.92 15.35
N THR A 33 -4.51 -7.93 14.04
CA THR A 33 -5.10 -8.90 13.11
C THR A 33 -4.10 -10.03 12.89
N ALA A 34 -4.48 -11.26 13.26
CA ALA A 34 -3.67 -12.44 12.99
C ALA A 34 -3.47 -12.67 11.49
N LEU A 35 -2.39 -13.38 11.14
CA LEU A 35 -2.15 -13.79 9.77
C LEU A 35 -3.20 -14.85 9.34
N PRO A 36 -3.52 -14.93 8.05
CA PRO A 36 -4.24 -16.08 7.53
C PRO A 36 -3.42 -17.36 7.71
N ASN A 37 -4.08 -18.50 7.72
CA ASN A 37 -3.40 -19.78 7.85
C ASN A 37 -2.70 -20.17 6.52
N PHE A 38 -1.38 -20.20 6.52
CA PHE A 38 -0.58 -20.59 5.35
C PHE A 38 -0.24 -22.10 5.30
N ASN A 39 -0.54 -22.87 6.37
CA ASN A 39 -0.23 -24.29 6.46
C ASN A 39 1.21 -24.65 6.03
N SER A 40 2.20 -23.83 6.43
CA SER A 40 3.60 -24.01 6.03
C SER A 40 4.53 -24.11 7.23
N PRO A 41 5.41 -25.13 7.33
CA PRO A 41 6.42 -25.24 8.37
C PRO A 41 7.55 -24.20 8.22
N LEU A 42 7.59 -23.50 7.09
CA LEU A 42 8.59 -22.46 6.81
C LEU A 42 8.19 -21.08 7.34
N LEU A 43 6.96 -20.95 7.89
CA LEU A 43 6.46 -19.71 8.46
C LEU A 43 6.43 -19.79 9.99
N THR A 44 7.14 -18.86 10.63
CA THR A 44 7.02 -18.59 12.07
C THR A 44 6.31 -17.26 12.27
N THR A 45 5.36 -17.18 13.20
CA THR A 45 4.60 -15.97 13.44
C THR A 45 4.77 -15.45 14.86
N PHE A 46 4.92 -14.14 15.02
CA PHE A 46 4.98 -13.48 16.32
C PHE A 46 3.95 -12.37 16.41
N LYS A 47 3.27 -12.28 17.53
CA LYS A 47 2.48 -11.10 17.87
C LYS A 47 3.42 -10.04 18.42
N CYS A 48 3.71 -9.02 17.61
CA CYS A 48 4.63 -7.94 17.98
C CYS A 48 4.15 -6.65 17.31
N ASP A 49 4.04 -5.56 18.07
CA ASP A 49 3.83 -4.21 17.53
C ASP A 49 5.17 -3.64 17.09
N ILE A 50 5.22 -2.97 15.93
CA ILE A 50 6.43 -2.28 15.47
C ILE A 50 6.83 -1.10 16.38
N LEU A 51 5.96 -0.70 17.31
CA LEU A 51 6.25 0.27 18.36
C LEU A 51 6.84 -0.38 19.62
N ASP A 52 6.86 -1.71 19.71
CA ASP A 52 7.46 -2.45 20.82
C ASP A 52 8.92 -2.81 20.51
N VAL A 53 9.82 -1.92 20.94
CA VAL A 53 11.27 -2.06 20.70
C VAL A 53 11.82 -3.37 21.30
N VAL A 54 11.36 -3.76 22.49
CA VAL A 54 11.82 -4.99 23.16
C VAL A 54 11.36 -6.22 22.38
N GLY A 55 10.08 -6.27 22.02
CA GLY A 55 9.55 -7.37 21.19
C GLY A 55 10.23 -7.46 19.83
N LEU A 56 10.60 -6.32 19.21
CA LEU A 56 11.37 -6.33 17.97
C LEU A 56 12.78 -6.90 18.15
N GLN A 57 13.46 -6.59 19.26
CA GLN A 57 14.77 -7.18 19.56
C GLN A 57 14.67 -8.70 19.71
N GLU A 58 13.65 -9.22 20.40
CA GLU A 58 13.41 -10.67 20.52
C GLU A 58 13.19 -11.32 19.14
N VAL A 59 12.44 -10.67 18.25
CA VAL A 59 12.24 -11.15 16.87
C VAL A 59 13.57 -11.16 16.09
N MET A 60 14.40 -10.13 16.22
CA MET A 60 15.70 -10.05 15.52
C MET A 60 16.68 -11.13 15.98
N GLN A 61 16.61 -11.59 17.25
CA GLN A 61 17.41 -12.70 17.78
C GLN A 61 17.15 -14.04 17.07
N GLN A 62 16.05 -14.14 16.28
CA GLN A 62 15.80 -15.32 15.44
C GLN A 62 16.77 -15.43 14.25
N GLY A 63 17.78 -14.59 14.15
CA GLY A 63 18.77 -14.60 13.07
C GLY A 63 18.24 -13.98 11.77
N ILE A 64 17.47 -12.91 11.90
CA ILE A 64 16.95 -12.15 10.75
C ILE A 64 18.11 -11.52 9.98
N LYS A 65 18.10 -11.68 8.66
CA LYS A 65 19.09 -11.09 7.73
C LYS A 65 18.46 -10.19 6.68
N GLN A 66 17.18 -10.36 6.39
CA GLN A 66 16.45 -9.55 5.39
C GLN A 66 15.13 -9.10 5.99
N ILE A 67 14.73 -7.86 5.73
CA ILE A 67 13.48 -7.29 6.22
C ILE A 67 12.64 -6.77 5.07
N TYR A 68 11.38 -7.20 5.00
CA TYR A 68 10.34 -6.55 4.22
C TYR A 68 9.43 -5.79 5.17
N HIS A 69 9.49 -4.47 5.12
CA HIS A 69 8.70 -3.61 6.00
C HIS A 69 7.42 -3.14 5.30
N CYS A 70 6.34 -3.94 5.48
CA CYS A 70 5.01 -3.65 4.92
C CYS A 70 4.04 -3.05 5.95
N ALA A 71 4.40 -3.06 7.23
CA ALA A 71 3.54 -2.54 8.28
C ALA A 71 3.41 -1.01 8.16
N ALA A 72 2.18 -0.53 8.03
CA ALA A 72 1.84 0.88 8.04
C ALA A 72 0.36 1.06 8.41
N LEU A 73 0.01 2.22 8.92
CA LEU A 73 -1.37 2.65 9.01
C LEU A 73 -1.73 3.43 7.75
N VAL A 74 -2.83 3.04 7.11
CA VAL A 74 -3.44 3.80 6.01
C VAL A 74 -4.75 4.39 6.52
N SER A 75 -4.80 5.69 6.68
CA SER A 75 -6.02 6.38 7.13
C SER A 75 -6.04 7.81 6.60
N PHE A 76 -7.20 8.23 6.12
CA PHE A 76 -7.50 9.61 5.72
C PHE A 76 -8.43 10.29 6.73
N ASN A 77 -8.65 9.66 7.88
CA ASN A 77 -9.44 10.23 8.97
C ASN A 77 -8.58 11.20 9.81
N PRO A 78 -8.90 12.49 9.87
CA PRO A 78 -8.12 13.47 10.63
C PRO A 78 -7.99 13.12 12.13
N LYS A 79 -8.96 12.40 12.70
CA LYS A 79 -8.92 11.96 14.11
C LYS A 79 -7.78 10.96 14.39
N ARG A 80 -7.30 10.26 13.35
CA ARG A 80 -6.24 9.27 13.46
C ARG A 80 -4.85 9.81 13.11
N LYS A 81 -4.70 11.14 12.96
CA LYS A 81 -3.42 11.77 12.60
C LYS A 81 -2.29 11.34 13.55
N LYS A 82 -2.51 11.36 14.87
CA LYS A 82 -1.49 10.98 15.86
C LYS A 82 -1.04 9.52 15.69
N ASP A 83 -2.01 8.60 15.55
CA ASP A 83 -1.70 7.17 15.34
C ASP A 83 -0.94 6.96 14.03
N LEU A 84 -1.35 7.68 12.98
CA LEU A 84 -0.76 7.62 11.65
C LEU A 84 0.73 7.99 11.70
N PHE A 85 1.05 9.13 12.32
CA PHE A 85 2.43 9.59 12.45
C PHE A 85 3.24 8.66 13.35
N LYS A 86 2.68 8.24 14.48
CA LYS A 86 3.36 7.33 15.39
C LYS A 86 3.71 6.00 14.70
N ILE A 87 2.75 5.37 14.05
CA ILE A 87 2.97 4.05 13.42
C ILE A 87 3.90 4.17 12.21
N ASN A 88 3.66 5.15 11.32
CA ASN A 88 4.39 5.21 10.05
C ASN A 88 5.80 5.82 10.19
N ILE A 89 6.06 6.65 11.22
CA ILE A 89 7.36 7.27 11.44
C ILE A 89 8.13 6.51 12.52
N GLU A 90 7.63 6.52 13.77
CA GLU A 90 8.33 5.87 14.89
C GLU A 90 8.44 4.37 14.68
N GLY A 91 7.36 3.70 14.15
CA GLY A 91 7.40 2.29 13.82
C GLY A 91 8.44 1.95 12.75
N THR A 92 8.58 2.80 11.71
CA THR A 92 9.63 2.63 10.69
C THR A 92 11.02 2.86 11.28
N ALA A 93 11.19 3.90 12.11
CA ALA A 93 12.45 4.16 12.82
C ALA A 93 12.88 2.97 13.67
N ASN A 94 11.95 2.34 14.40
CA ASN A 94 12.23 1.16 15.22
C ASN A 94 12.69 -0.04 14.37
N ILE A 95 12.06 -0.27 13.21
CA ILE A 95 12.47 -1.33 12.28
C ILE A 95 13.86 -1.05 11.69
N VAL A 96 14.16 0.20 11.33
CA VAL A 96 15.48 0.61 10.83
C VAL A 96 16.54 0.38 11.92
N ASN A 97 16.31 0.86 13.14
CA ASN A 97 17.24 0.69 14.26
C ASN A 97 17.47 -0.79 14.60
N ALA A 98 16.39 -1.58 14.72
CA ALA A 98 16.50 -3.01 14.98
C ALA A 98 17.24 -3.75 13.86
N GLY A 99 17.07 -3.32 12.60
CA GLY A 99 17.80 -3.86 11.46
C GLY A 99 19.30 -3.55 11.50
N LEU A 100 19.67 -2.32 11.85
CA LEU A 100 21.06 -1.89 12.04
C LEU A 100 21.73 -2.69 13.18
N ASP A 101 21.09 -2.74 14.34
CA ASP A 101 21.60 -3.44 15.53
C ASP A 101 21.80 -4.94 15.28
N ALA A 102 20.91 -5.57 14.51
CA ALA A 102 20.98 -7.00 14.19
C ALA A 102 21.94 -7.33 12.99
N GLY A 103 22.52 -6.32 12.37
CA GLY A 103 23.35 -6.50 11.18
C GLY A 103 22.60 -7.14 10.02
N VAL A 104 21.40 -6.60 9.74
CA VAL A 104 20.55 -7.01 8.62
C VAL A 104 21.24 -6.65 7.30
N THR A 105 21.26 -7.59 6.36
CA THR A 105 21.96 -7.40 5.07
C THR A 105 21.18 -6.50 4.12
N LYS A 106 19.84 -6.51 4.20
CA LYS A 106 19.02 -5.65 3.34
C LYS A 106 17.60 -5.44 3.89
N LEU A 107 17.07 -4.25 3.66
CA LEU A 107 15.68 -3.85 3.96
C LEU A 107 14.97 -3.38 2.69
N VAL A 108 13.77 -3.89 2.43
CA VAL A 108 12.83 -3.34 1.42
C VAL A 108 11.66 -2.72 2.16
N HIS A 109 11.53 -1.39 2.04
CA HIS A 109 10.46 -0.63 2.69
C HIS A 109 9.31 -0.33 1.73
N VAL A 110 8.09 -0.59 2.16
CA VAL A 110 6.88 -0.22 1.42
C VAL A 110 6.44 1.18 1.83
N SER A 111 6.72 2.15 0.98
CA SER A 111 6.20 3.51 1.07
C SER A 111 4.90 3.67 0.27
N SER A 112 4.72 4.76 -0.42
CA SER A 112 3.58 5.06 -1.30
C SER A 112 3.95 6.17 -2.26
N VAL A 113 3.30 6.25 -3.43
CA VAL A 113 3.38 7.46 -4.28
C VAL A 113 2.91 8.71 -3.56
N ALA A 114 2.12 8.59 -2.50
CA ALA A 114 1.70 9.72 -1.67
C ALA A 114 2.86 10.39 -0.90
N ALA A 115 4.02 9.73 -0.77
CA ALA A 115 5.25 10.28 -0.19
C ALA A 115 6.07 11.12 -1.17
N LEU A 116 5.70 11.13 -2.45
CA LEU A 116 6.38 11.90 -3.49
C LEU A 116 5.87 13.33 -3.54
N GLY A 117 6.64 14.23 -4.17
CA GLY A 117 6.21 15.60 -4.42
C GLY A 117 5.00 15.65 -5.36
N LEU A 118 4.30 16.77 -5.36
CA LEU A 118 3.17 17.04 -6.23
C LEU A 118 3.60 17.89 -7.42
N LEU A 119 3.04 17.62 -8.58
CA LEU A 119 3.20 18.39 -9.80
C LEU A 119 1.89 19.07 -10.19
N LYS A 120 1.94 19.96 -11.19
CA LYS A 120 0.76 20.49 -11.85
C LYS A 120 0.00 19.35 -12.54
N GLU A 121 -1.29 19.55 -12.76
CA GLU A 121 -2.13 18.59 -13.46
C GLU A 121 -1.52 18.17 -14.82
N ASN A 122 -1.64 16.86 -15.11
CA ASN A 122 -1.19 16.20 -16.35
C ASN A 122 0.33 16.04 -16.52
N GLU A 123 1.16 16.44 -15.57
CA GLU A 123 2.59 16.10 -15.60
C GLU A 123 2.83 14.76 -14.86
N PRO A 124 3.55 13.78 -15.47
CA PRO A 124 3.80 12.51 -14.81
C PRO A 124 4.74 12.69 -13.61
N ILE A 125 4.32 12.18 -12.46
CA ILE A 125 5.15 12.15 -11.24
C ILE A 125 6.16 11.01 -11.39
N ASN A 126 7.43 11.31 -11.14
CA ASN A 126 8.52 10.35 -11.06
C ASN A 126 9.27 10.49 -9.72
N GLU A 127 10.26 9.66 -9.49
CA GLU A 127 10.97 9.58 -8.22
C GLU A 127 11.85 10.80 -7.91
N THR A 128 12.11 11.67 -8.91
CA THR A 128 12.95 12.87 -8.72
C THR A 128 12.17 14.06 -8.18
N ILE A 129 10.83 13.98 -8.18
CA ILE A 129 9.99 15.09 -7.72
C ILE A 129 10.14 15.27 -6.21
N ALA A 130 10.70 16.42 -5.84
CA ALA A 130 10.96 16.74 -4.45
C ALA A 130 9.69 17.08 -3.67
N TRP A 131 9.66 16.69 -2.42
CA TRP A 131 8.66 17.16 -1.47
C TRP A 131 8.85 18.65 -1.19
N THR A 132 7.76 19.43 -1.19
CA THR A 132 7.78 20.86 -0.93
C THR A 132 6.79 21.20 0.18
N GLU A 133 7.21 22.00 1.17
CA GLU A 133 6.37 22.37 2.32
C GLU A 133 5.11 23.17 1.95
N GLN A 134 5.12 23.82 0.79
CA GLN A 134 4.02 24.67 0.32
C GLN A 134 2.86 23.88 -0.34
N ALA A 135 3.04 22.60 -0.60
CA ALA A 135 1.99 21.77 -1.24
C ALA A 135 1.00 21.23 -0.19
N ASN A 136 -0.26 21.09 -0.61
CA ASN A 136 -1.31 20.51 0.24
C ASN A 136 -1.24 18.98 0.22
N TYR A 137 -0.35 18.41 1.00
CA TYR A 137 -0.27 16.97 1.18
C TYR A 137 -1.34 16.45 2.15
N SER A 138 -1.72 15.18 1.97
CA SER A 138 -2.52 14.47 2.96
C SER A 138 -1.67 14.15 4.20
N ASN A 139 -2.32 14.01 5.36
CA ASN A 139 -1.62 13.51 6.56
C ASN A 139 -0.98 12.14 6.31
N TYR A 140 -1.63 11.30 5.48
CA TYR A 140 -1.07 10.01 5.07
C TYR A 140 0.20 10.19 4.24
N GLY A 141 0.19 11.04 3.22
CA GLY A 141 1.37 11.32 2.39
C GLY A 141 2.53 11.86 3.23
N GLU A 142 2.27 12.84 4.10
CA GLU A 142 3.26 13.39 5.02
C GLU A 142 3.86 12.30 5.93
N SER A 143 3.03 11.42 6.51
CA SER A 143 3.52 10.34 7.36
C SER A 143 4.39 9.31 6.61
N LYS A 144 4.07 9.03 5.34
CA LYS A 144 4.88 8.13 4.50
C LYS A 144 6.19 8.78 4.08
N TYR A 145 6.17 10.06 3.73
CA TYR A 145 7.39 10.82 3.43
C TYR A 145 8.34 10.85 4.63
N LEU A 146 7.84 11.18 5.82
CA LEU A 146 8.65 11.19 7.04
C LEU A 146 9.16 9.79 7.41
N GLY A 147 8.37 8.74 7.17
CA GLY A 147 8.83 7.35 7.29
C GLY A 147 9.95 7.00 6.29
N GLU A 148 9.90 7.49 5.04
CA GLU A 148 11.01 7.34 4.11
C GLU A 148 12.28 8.03 4.61
N LEU A 149 12.18 9.19 5.26
CA LEU A 149 13.35 9.87 5.82
C LEU A 149 14.05 9.01 6.89
N GLU A 150 13.31 8.22 7.67
CA GLU A 150 13.90 7.27 8.61
C GLU A 150 14.68 6.15 7.87
N VAL A 151 14.19 5.68 6.73
CA VAL A 151 14.92 4.70 5.91
C VAL A 151 16.17 5.34 5.28
N TRP A 152 16.07 6.60 4.78
CA TRP A 152 17.22 7.34 4.28
C TRP A 152 18.26 7.58 5.37
N ARG A 153 17.83 7.87 6.62
CA ARG A 153 18.74 7.95 7.77
C ARG A 153 19.47 6.62 7.98
N GLY A 154 18.74 5.50 7.99
CA GLY A 154 19.34 4.17 8.12
C GLY A 154 20.34 3.85 7.02
N ILE A 155 20.08 4.28 5.77
CA ILE A 155 21.04 4.16 4.66
C ILE A 155 22.30 4.96 4.96
N GLY A 156 22.17 6.19 5.46
CA GLY A 156 23.30 7.02 5.88
C GLY A 156 24.12 6.40 7.03
N GLU A 157 23.51 5.56 7.85
CA GLU A 157 24.13 4.80 8.94
C GLU A 157 24.66 3.42 8.50
N GLY A 158 24.56 3.07 7.19
CA GLY A 158 25.14 1.86 6.62
C GLY A 158 24.14 0.72 6.34
N LEU A 159 22.83 0.91 6.54
CA LEU A 159 21.82 -0.07 6.18
C LEU A 159 21.68 -0.14 4.65
N SER A 160 21.83 -1.32 4.04
CA SER A 160 21.40 -1.49 2.66
C SER A 160 19.87 -1.50 2.61
N ALA A 161 19.26 -0.52 1.94
CA ALA A 161 17.81 -0.44 1.83
C ALA A 161 17.35 0.07 0.47
N VAL A 162 16.13 -0.36 0.09
CA VAL A 162 15.39 0.09 -1.10
C VAL A 162 13.96 0.41 -0.69
N MET A 163 13.37 1.41 -1.31
CA MET A 163 11.98 1.78 -1.09
C MET A 163 11.13 1.53 -2.33
N VAL A 164 9.93 1.03 -2.13
CA VAL A 164 8.91 0.95 -3.17
C VAL A 164 7.78 1.91 -2.86
N ASN A 165 7.35 2.67 -3.88
CA ASN A 165 6.27 3.64 -3.81
C ASN A 165 5.10 3.15 -4.68
N PRO A 166 4.28 2.19 -4.19
CA PRO A 166 3.15 1.71 -4.96
C PRO A 166 2.09 2.78 -5.15
N THR A 167 1.43 2.74 -6.31
CA THR A 167 0.15 3.39 -6.56
C THR A 167 -0.98 2.60 -5.89
N ILE A 168 -2.22 2.67 -6.36
CA ILE A 168 -3.33 1.91 -5.78
C ILE A 168 -3.11 0.42 -6.06
N ILE A 169 -2.85 -0.35 -5.00
CA ILE A 169 -2.64 -1.79 -5.08
C ILE A 169 -4.00 -2.48 -5.17
N LEU A 170 -4.23 -3.25 -6.23
CA LEU A 170 -5.43 -4.05 -6.43
C LEU A 170 -5.17 -5.52 -6.06
N GLY A 171 -6.12 -6.13 -5.35
CA GLY A 171 -6.06 -7.52 -4.92
C GLY A 171 -7.21 -7.88 -3.99
N ALA A 172 -7.39 -9.18 -3.73
CA ALA A 172 -8.47 -9.70 -2.89
C ALA A 172 -8.12 -9.70 -1.39
N GLY A 173 -8.01 -8.49 -0.81
CA GLY A 173 -7.77 -8.28 0.61
C GLY A 173 -9.03 -8.38 1.48
N ASP A 174 -9.06 -7.56 2.53
CA ASP A 174 -10.24 -7.37 3.36
C ASP A 174 -11.34 -6.67 2.56
N TRP A 175 -12.51 -7.34 2.47
CA TRP A 175 -13.67 -6.86 1.71
C TRP A 175 -14.16 -5.47 2.15
N ASP A 176 -14.04 -5.18 3.44
CA ASP A 176 -14.47 -3.92 4.07
C ASP A 176 -13.32 -2.93 4.28
N GLY A 177 -12.10 -3.27 3.84
CA GLY A 177 -10.87 -2.51 4.10
C GLY A 177 -10.10 -2.08 2.86
N GLY A 178 -9.26 -1.05 3.01
CA GLY A 178 -8.27 -0.62 2.02
C GLY A 178 -8.81 -0.41 0.60
N SER A 179 -8.01 -0.78 -0.40
CA SER A 179 -8.37 -0.70 -1.83
C SER A 179 -9.44 -1.72 -2.24
N SER A 180 -9.66 -2.78 -1.46
CA SER A 180 -10.72 -3.77 -1.73
C SER A 180 -12.12 -3.17 -1.62
N LYS A 181 -12.30 -2.07 -0.88
CA LYS A 181 -13.56 -1.31 -0.85
C LYS A 181 -14.03 -0.82 -2.22
N ILE A 182 -13.11 -0.64 -3.16
CA ILE A 182 -13.46 -0.28 -4.55
C ILE A 182 -14.30 -1.41 -5.16
N PHE A 183 -13.89 -2.66 -4.99
CA PHE A 183 -14.61 -3.83 -5.48
C PHE A 183 -15.98 -3.97 -4.80
N LYS A 184 -16.03 -3.81 -3.47
CA LYS A 184 -17.28 -3.85 -2.72
C LYS A 184 -18.26 -2.78 -3.18
N SER A 185 -17.81 -1.53 -3.34
CA SER A 185 -18.68 -0.43 -3.77
C SER A 185 -19.35 -0.73 -5.11
N VAL A 186 -18.59 -1.32 -6.06
CA VAL A 186 -19.14 -1.67 -7.37
C VAL A 186 -20.05 -2.90 -7.27
N TYR A 187 -19.71 -3.90 -6.45
CA TYR A 187 -20.56 -5.07 -6.18
C TYR A 187 -21.91 -4.66 -5.59
N ASP A 188 -21.92 -3.67 -4.68
CA ASP A 188 -23.12 -3.09 -4.07
C ASP A 188 -23.85 -2.09 -5.00
N GLU A 189 -23.45 -2.05 -6.27
CA GLU A 189 -24.04 -1.20 -7.32
C GLU A 189 -24.06 0.30 -6.96
N PHE A 190 -22.99 0.80 -6.29
CA PHE A 190 -22.84 2.23 -6.02
C PHE A 190 -22.91 3.03 -7.33
N PRO A 191 -23.88 3.97 -7.48
CA PRO A 191 -24.19 4.51 -8.79
C PRO A 191 -23.26 5.61 -9.30
N TRP A 192 -22.30 6.05 -8.48
CA TRP A 192 -21.45 7.20 -8.77
C TRP A 192 -20.04 6.82 -9.15
N TYR A 193 -19.45 7.55 -10.12
CA TYR A 193 -18.04 7.46 -10.50
C TYR A 193 -17.38 8.84 -10.61
N SER A 194 -16.05 8.89 -10.57
CA SER A 194 -15.27 10.08 -10.93
C SER A 194 -14.45 9.82 -12.19
N ASP A 195 -14.10 10.88 -12.90
CA ASP A 195 -13.18 10.84 -14.05
C ASP A 195 -11.74 11.22 -13.67
N GLY A 196 -11.43 11.27 -12.40
CA GLY A 196 -10.06 11.38 -11.91
C GLY A 196 -9.22 10.19 -12.38
N ILE A 197 -7.93 10.42 -12.56
CA ILE A 197 -6.97 9.43 -13.02
C ILE A 197 -5.98 9.14 -11.89
N ASN A 198 -5.61 7.86 -11.74
CA ASN A 198 -4.59 7.43 -10.79
C ASN A 198 -3.81 6.25 -11.38
N GLY A 199 -2.68 5.91 -10.75
CA GLY A 199 -1.96 4.68 -11.04
C GLY A 199 -2.58 3.49 -10.33
N PHE A 200 -2.52 2.32 -10.97
CA PHE A 200 -2.99 1.05 -10.41
C PHE A 200 -1.97 -0.05 -10.67
N VAL A 201 -1.87 -0.99 -9.73
CA VAL A 201 -0.94 -2.11 -9.81
C VAL A 201 -1.51 -3.36 -9.13
N ASP A 202 -1.15 -4.52 -9.63
CA ASP A 202 -1.48 -5.81 -9.02
C ASP A 202 -0.63 -6.06 -7.76
N VAL A 203 -1.24 -6.54 -6.70
CA VAL A 203 -0.55 -6.87 -5.44
C VAL A 203 0.56 -7.90 -5.65
N ARG A 204 0.38 -8.84 -6.58
CA ARG A 204 1.38 -9.87 -6.91
C ARG A 204 2.59 -9.27 -7.60
N ASP A 205 2.41 -8.25 -8.42
CA ASP A 205 3.49 -7.54 -9.08
C ASP A 205 4.32 -6.76 -8.07
N VAL A 206 3.67 -6.07 -7.13
CA VAL A 206 4.37 -5.39 -6.04
C VAL A 206 5.21 -6.37 -5.23
N ALA A 207 4.64 -7.52 -4.82
CA ALA A 207 5.36 -8.56 -4.07
C ALA A 207 6.54 -9.13 -4.87
N THR A 208 6.33 -9.44 -6.17
CA THR A 208 7.39 -9.95 -7.06
C THR A 208 8.54 -8.94 -7.21
N ILE A 209 8.22 -7.65 -7.42
CA ILE A 209 9.21 -6.58 -7.51
C ILE A 209 10.01 -6.46 -6.20
N MET A 210 9.34 -6.49 -5.06
CA MET A 210 10.00 -6.44 -3.76
C MET A 210 10.99 -7.59 -3.57
N ILE A 211 10.63 -8.82 -4.00
CA ILE A 211 11.52 -9.98 -3.95
C ILE A 211 12.72 -9.79 -4.88
N GLN A 212 12.50 -9.35 -6.13
CA GLN A 212 13.59 -9.08 -7.06
C GLN A 212 14.55 -7.98 -6.55
N LEU A 213 13.99 -6.90 -5.97
CA LEU A 213 14.79 -5.85 -5.37
C LEU A 213 15.58 -6.33 -4.14
N MET A 214 15.00 -7.21 -3.31
CA MET A 214 15.70 -7.82 -2.18
C MET A 214 16.89 -8.68 -2.64
N ASP A 215 16.72 -9.46 -3.70
CA ASP A 215 17.72 -10.39 -4.21
C ASP A 215 18.75 -9.70 -5.16
N SER A 216 18.61 -8.39 -5.42
CA SER A 216 19.53 -7.58 -6.24
C SER A 216 20.58 -6.85 -5.40
N ASP A 217 21.61 -6.29 -6.06
CA ASP A 217 22.60 -5.39 -5.43
C ASP A 217 22.13 -3.92 -5.36
N ILE A 218 20.91 -3.62 -5.80
CA ILE A 218 20.35 -2.27 -5.80
C ILE A 218 20.13 -1.81 -4.36
N THR A 219 20.69 -0.65 -4.01
CA THR A 219 20.53 -0.03 -2.68
C THR A 219 20.44 1.48 -2.81
N ALA A 220 19.96 2.16 -1.77
CA ALA A 220 19.79 3.62 -1.72
C ALA A 220 18.96 4.18 -2.89
N GLU A 221 17.91 3.46 -3.25
CA GLU A 221 17.00 3.82 -4.35
C GLU A 221 15.53 3.75 -3.92
N ARG A 222 14.67 4.54 -4.58
CA ARG A 222 13.22 4.40 -4.48
C ARG A 222 12.62 4.23 -5.86
N PHE A 223 11.51 3.48 -5.95
CA PHE A 223 10.87 3.13 -7.21
C PHE A 223 9.36 3.28 -7.13
N ILE A 224 8.78 4.00 -8.09
CA ILE A 224 7.33 4.01 -8.33
C ILE A 224 6.91 2.65 -8.87
N ILE A 225 5.92 2.04 -8.23
CA ILE A 225 5.35 0.77 -8.67
C ILE A 225 3.93 1.04 -9.17
N SER A 226 3.80 1.19 -10.48
CA SER A 226 2.54 1.49 -11.16
C SER A 226 2.47 0.73 -12.47
N ALA A 227 1.43 -0.07 -12.70
CA ALA A 227 1.29 -0.80 -13.97
C ALA A 227 0.63 0.07 -15.03
N GLU A 228 -0.49 0.70 -14.72
CA GLU A 228 -1.25 1.52 -15.65
C GLU A 228 -1.86 2.74 -14.95
N ASN A 229 -1.87 3.87 -15.66
CA ASN A 229 -2.64 5.06 -15.26
C ASN A 229 -4.04 4.95 -15.89
N LYS A 230 -5.09 4.86 -15.06
CA LYS A 230 -6.48 4.70 -15.51
C LYS A 230 -7.42 5.65 -14.78
N SER A 231 -8.55 5.97 -15.43
CA SER A 231 -9.63 6.69 -14.76
C SER A 231 -10.35 5.77 -13.75
N TYR A 232 -10.90 6.34 -12.67
CA TYR A 232 -11.76 5.58 -11.78
C TYR A 232 -13.00 5.06 -12.51
N GLN A 233 -13.49 5.77 -13.54
CA GLN A 233 -14.59 5.30 -14.40
C GLN A 233 -14.23 3.97 -15.08
N ASP A 234 -13.03 3.89 -15.69
CA ASP A 234 -12.57 2.66 -16.35
C ASP A 234 -12.45 1.51 -15.36
N ILE A 235 -11.85 1.76 -14.18
CA ILE A 235 -11.70 0.75 -13.14
C ILE A 235 -13.06 0.23 -12.68
N PHE A 236 -14.01 1.12 -12.38
CA PHE A 236 -15.35 0.74 -11.93
C PHE A 236 -16.11 -0.03 -13.02
N THR A 237 -15.95 0.37 -14.29
CA THR A 237 -16.53 -0.32 -15.44
C THR A 237 -15.97 -1.75 -15.57
N LEU A 238 -14.64 -1.91 -15.47
CA LEU A 238 -14.00 -3.23 -15.52
C LEU A 238 -14.47 -4.14 -14.37
N ILE A 239 -14.57 -3.60 -13.15
CA ILE A 239 -15.03 -4.35 -11.97
C ILE A 239 -16.52 -4.73 -12.13
N ALA A 240 -17.38 -3.80 -12.56
CA ALA A 240 -18.80 -4.05 -12.77
C ALA A 240 -19.03 -5.16 -13.79
N ASN A 241 -18.32 -5.09 -14.92
CA ASN A 241 -18.40 -6.13 -15.95
C ASN A 241 -17.93 -7.50 -15.42
N ALA A 242 -16.84 -7.54 -14.65
CA ALA A 242 -16.33 -8.78 -14.07
C ALA A 242 -17.28 -9.42 -13.03
N PHE A 243 -18.01 -8.61 -12.26
CA PHE A 243 -19.05 -9.08 -11.33
C PHE A 243 -20.42 -9.30 -11.98
N HIS A 244 -20.61 -8.94 -13.26
CA HIS A 244 -21.91 -8.90 -13.93
C HIS A 244 -22.91 -7.97 -13.21
N LYS A 245 -22.43 -6.82 -12.75
CA LYS A 245 -23.19 -5.80 -12.04
C LYS A 245 -23.39 -4.55 -12.92
N LYS A 246 -24.31 -3.65 -12.49
CA LYS A 246 -24.55 -2.40 -13.20
C LYS A 246 -23.33 -1.50 -13.12
N VAL A 247 -22.94 -0.94 -14.27
CA VAL A 247 -21.87 0.05 -14.36
C VAL A 247 -22.36 1.36 -13.73
N PRO A 248 -21.56 2.00 -12.84
CA PRO A 248 -21.88 3.31 -12.30
C PRO A 248 -22.11 4.34 -13.42
N ALA A 249 -23.26 5.01 -13.40
CA ALA A 249 -23.68 5.91 -14.48
C ALA A 249 -23.69 7.39 -14.08
N LYS A 250 -23.58 7.72 -12.79
CA LYS A 250 -23.68 9.09 -12.28
C LYS A 250 -22.28 9.66 -12.01
N LYS A 251 -21.93 10.72 -12.73
CA LYS A 251 -20.65 11.41 -12.54
C LYS A 251 -20.66 12.28 -11.29
N VAL A 252 -19.63 12.12 -10.46
CA VAL A 252 -19.37 13.01 -9.33
C VAL A 252 -18.77 14.32 -9.85
N THR A 253 -19.43 15.44 -9.57
CA THR A 253 -18.91 16.77 -9.86
C THR A 253 -18.11 17.33 -8.66
N PRO A 254 -17.19 18.29 -8.86
CA PRO A 254 -16.47 18.93 -7.76
C PRO A 254 -17.41 19.58 -6.72
N PHE A 255 -18.56 20.12 -7.16
CA PHE A 255 -19.56 20.69 -6.27
C PHE A 255 -20.22 19.62 -5.40
N LEU A 256 -20.64 18.51 -6.02
CA LEU A 256 -21.27 17.38 -5.30
C LEU A 256 -20.29 16.76 -4.30
N ALA A 257 -19.03 16.55 -4.70
CA ALA A 257 -18.00 16.04 -3.82
C ALA A 257 -17.80 16.93 -2.57
N LYS A 258 -17.82 18.28 -2.76
CA LYS A 258 -17.75 19.25 -1.66
C LYS A 258 -18.93 19.15 -0.68
N ILE A 259 -20.11 18.80 -1.14
CA ILE A 259 -21.29 18.60 -0.26
C ILE A 259 -21.16 17.27 0.48
N VAL A 260 -20.90 16.18 -0.25
CA VAL A 260 -20.88 14.82 0.30
C VAL A 260 -19.85 14.68 1.41
N TRP A 261 -18.59 15.10 1.20
CA TRP A 261 -17.58 14.94 2.25
C TRP A 261 -17.91 15.75 3.53
N ARG A 262 -18.62 16.89 3.41
CA ARG A 262 -19.06 17.66 4.59
C ARG A 262 -20.17 16.94 5.36
N LEU A 263 -21.11 16.35 4.63
CA LEU A 263 -22.17 15.54 5.25
C LEU A 263 -21.59 14.30 5.93
N GLU A 264 -20.65 13.62 5.29
CA GLU A 264 -19.93 12.47 5.88
C GLU A 264 -19.11 12.88 7.11
N ALA A 265 -18.42 14.01 7.07
CA ALA A 265 -17.68 14.54 8.22
C ALA A 265 -18.63 14.87 9.40
N PHE A 266 -19.79 15.45 9.10
CA PHE A 266 -20.82 15.73 10.10
C PHE A 266 -21.38 14.43 10.70
N LYS A 267 -21.80 13.47 9.86
CA LYS A 267 -22.27 12.16 10.29
C LYS A 267 -21.24 11.43 11.16
N SER A 268 -19.98 11.39 10.74
CA SER A 268 -18.88 10.77 11.50
C SER A 268 -18.64 11.40 12.87
N ARG A 269 -19.01 12.68 13.06
CA ARG A 269 -18.90 13.37 14.35
C ARG A 269 -19.89 12.81 15.39
N PHE A 270 -21.06 12.38 14.93
CA PHE A 270 -22.12 11.86 15.81
C PHE A 270 -22.09 10.33 15.94
N THR A 271 -21.77 9.62 14.87
CA THR A 271 -21.78 8.16 14.86
C THR A 271 -20.46 7.54 15.33
N GLY A 272 -19.36 8.30 15.36
CA GLY A 272 -18.02 7.78 15.64
C GLY A 272 -17.45 6.89 14.53
N GLN A 273 -18.23 6.60 13.47
CA GLN A 273 -17.78 5.79 12.34
C GLN A 273 -16.82 6.57 11.43
N GLU A 274 -15.92 5.86 10.75
CA GLU A 274 -15.06 6.48 9.75
C GLU A 274 -15.89 7.02 8.58
N PRO A 275 -15.63 8.27 8.13
CA PRO A 275 -16.36 8.83 6.99
C PRO A 275 -16.05 8.05 5.72
N LEU A 276 -17.06 7.79 4.91
CA LEU A 276 -16.90 7.13 3.61
C LEU A 276 -16.06 7.99 2.64
N LEU A 277 -16.18 9.31 2.77
CA LEU A 277 -15.45 10.27 1.94
C LEU A 277 -14.90 11.38 2.84
N THR A 278 -13.58 11.60 2.80
CA THR A 278 -12.91 12.74 3.44
C THR A 278 -12.65 13.85 2.42
N LYS A 279 -12.27 15.03 2.88
CA LYS A 279 -11.82 16.11 1.98
C LYS A 279 -10.66 15.65 1.10
N GLU A 280 -9.71 14.90 1.66
CA GLU A 280 -8.52 14.41 0.98
C GLU A 280 -8.86 13.35 -0.08
N THR A 281 -9.67 12.34 0.27
CA THR A 281 -10.07 11.30 -0.68
C THR A 281 -10.99 11.85 -1.77
N ALA A 282 -11.83 12.85 -1.48
CA ALA A 282 -12.65 13.54 -2.48
C ALA A 282 -11.77 14.31 -3.49
N ALA A 283 -10.73 14.98 -3.02
CA ALA A 283 -9.79 15.68 -3.90
C ALA A 283 -9.00 14.70 -4.76
N SER A 284 -8.46 13.63 -4.18
CA SER A 284 -7.73 12.59 -4.91
C SER A 284 -8.59 11.87 -5.94
N ALA A 285 -9.87 11.62 -5.65
CA ALA A 285 -10.79 10.98 -6.58
C ALA A 285 -11.13 11.85 -7.80
N LEU A 286 -10.95 13.15 -7.73
CA LEU A 286 -11.20 14.09 -8.84
C LEU A 286 -9.92 14.52 -9.56
N ALA A 287 -8.76 14.34 -8.94
CA ALA A 287 -7.46 14.70 -9.53
C ALA A 287 -7.11 13.76 -10.70
N LYS A 288 -6.41 14.30 -11.68
CA LYS A 288 -5.81 13.54 -12.78
C LYS A 288 -4.32 13.45 -12.54
N THR A 289 -3.91 12.40 -11.86
CA THR A 289 -2.50 12.17 -11.50
C THR A 289 -1.96 11.02 -12.32
N TYR A 290 -0.84 11.25 -12.98
CA TYR A 290 -0.11 10.26 -13.77
C TYR A 290 1.20 9.92 -13.08
N PHE A 291 1.62 8.67 -13.18
CA PHE A 291 2.88 8.18 -12.61
C PHE A 291 3.74 7.59 -13.72
N ASP A 292 5.03 7.90 -13.66
CA ASP A 292 6.06 7.34 -14.55
C ASP A 292 6.80 6.22 -13.80
N ASN A 293 6.74 5.00 -14.34
CA ASN A 293 7.40 3.81 -13.79
C ASN A 293 8.66 3.42 -14.56
N SER A 294 9.14 4.25 -15.47
CA SER A 294 10.26 3.94 -16.39
C SER A 294 11.54 3.62 -15.65
N LYS A 295 11.77 4.23 -14.49
CA LYS A 295 12.93 3.93 -13.63
C LYS A 295 12.95 2.47 -13.22
N LEU A 296 11.84 1.93 -12.70
CA LEU A 296 11.77 0.53 -12.31
C LEU A 296 12.10 -0.40 -13.48
N ILE A 297 11.48 -0.17 -14.64
CA ILE A 297 11.70 -1.00 -15.83
C ILE A 297 13.15 -0.97 -16.29
N LYS A 298 13.83 0.18 -16.15
CA LYS A 298 15.27 0.28 -16.45
C LYS A 298 16.12 -0.59 -15.51
N TYR A 299 15.74 -0.68 -14.23
CA TYR A 299 16.48 -1.45 -13.22
C TYR A 299 16.11 -2.94 -13.22
N LEU A 300 14.88 -3.28 -13.60
CA LEU A 300 14.35 -4.64 -13.71
C LEU A 300 13.82 -4.91 -15.13
N PRO A 301 14.70 -4.96 -16.17
CA PRO A 301 14.29 -4.98 -17.57
C PRO A 301 13.55 -6.26 -17.99
N GLN A 302 13.66 -7.33 -17.21
CA GLN A 302 12.94 -8.59 -17.47
C GLN A 302 11.55 -8.64 -16.81
N PHE A 303 11.22 -7.64 -15.98
CA PHE A 303 9.94 -7.60 -15.32
C PHE A 303 8.85 -7.04 -16.25
N THR A 304 7.69 -7.68 -16.24
CA THR A 304 6.51 -7.22 -16.99
C THR A 304 5.30 -7.22 -16.06
N TYR A 305 4.61 -6.08 -16.01
CA TYR A 305 3.39 -5.92 -15.23
C TYR A 305 2.23 -6.75 -15.81
N ARG A 306 1.39 -7.27 -14.94
CA ARG A 306 0.06 -7.79 -15.29
C ARG A 306 -0.83 -6.63 -15.73
N SER A 307 -1.69 -6.85 -16.74
CA SER A 307 -2.68 -5.83 -17.08
C SER A 307 -3.71 -5.66 -15.96
N ILE A 308 -4.16 -4.44 -15.75
CA ILE A 308 -5.17 -4.12 -14.73
C ILE A 308 -6.49 -4.87 -15.00
N GLN A 309 -6.83 -5.12 -16.26
CA GLN A 309 -7.99 -5.95 -16.60
C GLN A 309 -7.85 -7.37 -16.07
N GLN A 310 -6.69 -8.03 -16.27
CA GLN A 310 -6.43 -9.38 -15.74
C GLN A 310 -6.44 -9.38 -14.21
N THR A 311 -5.83 -8.38 -13.59
CA THR A 311 -5.85 -8.18 -12.14
C THR A 311 -7.27 -8.13 -11.60
N ILE A 312 -8.15 -7.34 -12.21
CA ILE A 312 -9.55 -7.19 -11.79
C ILE A 312 -10.31 -8.51 -11.94
N ILE A 313 -10.20 -9.18 -13.10
CA ILE A 313 -10.89 -10.47 -13.32
C ILE A 313 -10.50 -11.49 -12.26
N GLN A 314 -9.22 -11.64 -11.98
CA GLN A 314 -8.73 -12.60 -10.99
C GLN A 314 -9.15 -12.21 -9.55
N THR A 315 -9.07 -10.91 -9.21
CA THR A 315 -9.51 -10.42 -7.90
C THR A 315 -11.00 -10.66 -7.67
N VAL A 316 -11.83 -10.39 -8.68
CA VAL A 316 -13.26 -10.66 -8.65
C VAL A 316 -13.53 -12.14 -8.46
N GLY A 317 -12.82 -13.03 -9.19
CA GLY A 317 -12.96 -14.48 -9.03
C GLY A 317 -12.70 -14.94 -7.59
N VAL A 318 -11.67 -14.42 -6.93
CA VAL A 318 -11.38 -14.72 -5.51
C VAL A 318 -12.51 -14.22 -4.60
N PHE A 319 -13.01 -12.98 -4.81
CA PHE A 319 -14.12 -12.47 -4.01
C PHE A 319 -15.41 -13.28 -4.20
N GLN A 320 -15.76 -13.67 -5.42
CA GLN A 320 -16.93 -14.50 -5.69
C GLN A 320 -16.84 -15.87 -4.98
N GLN A 321 -15.66 -16.50 -4.97
CA GLN A 321 -15.44 -17.72 -4.21
C GLN A 321 -15.65 -17.51 -2.70
N LYS A 322 -15.13 -16.42 -2.14
CA LYS A 322 -15.33 -16.09 -0.72
C LYS A 322 -16.81 -15.82 -0.39
N LEU A 323 -17.53 -15.08 -1.25
CA LEU A 323 -18.94 -14.74 -1.04
C LEU A 323 -19.86 -15.95 -1.17
N ASN A 324 -19.53 -16.92 -2.02
CA ASN A 324 -20.31 -18.16 -2.19
C ASN A 324 -20.08 -19.17 -1.06
N ASN A 325 -19.01 -19.05 -0.29
CA ASN A 325 -18.67 -19.93 0.83
C ASN A 325 -19.19 -19.42 2.19
N HIS A 326 -19.90 -18.30 2.19
CA HIS A 326 -20.62 -17.70 3.33
C HIS A 326 -22.12 -17.72 3.09
#